data_615ed9314f50976aa25ea162be0219a7
#
_entry.id   615ed9314f50976aa25ea162be0219a7
#
_cell.length_a   1.000
_cell.length_b   1.000
_cell.length_c   1.000
_cell.angle_alpha   90.00
_cell.angle_beta   90.00
_cell.angle_gamma   90.00
#
_symmetry.space_group_name_H-M   'P 1'
#
loop_
_entity.id
_entity.type
_entity.pdbx_description
1 polymer ?
#
loop_
_entity_poly.entity_id
_entity_poly.type
_entity_poly.pdbx_seq_one_letter_code
_entity_poly.pdbx_strand_id
1 'polypeptide(L)'
;MRLLILATIACSGLLSTTTTTALADQTFHSVRLSVAAVGDNPLRNGDVIDIHANGPVNYAIEEYHLNGAKPNTTYVVEYLVTGAPFGTAVCDSGALPFPNGATVSTDTNGNGNSQLKIPPSFVTGLGLHNTVLGLTWVFLNGGTPAYQTSCISVGLD
;
A
#
# COMPACT_ATOMS: atom_id res chain seq x y z
N MET A 1 -52.24 -49.16 41.90
CA MET A 1 -51.23 -48.18 42.30
C MET A 1 -50.10 -48.21 41.24
N ARG A 2 -50.20 -47.37 40.20
CA ARG A 2 -49.19 -47.31 39.10
C ARG A 2 -48.32 -46.11 39.31
N LEU A 3 -47.03 -46.35 39.45
CA LEU A 3 -45.98 -45.35 39.63
C LEU A 3 -45.56 -44.83 38.24
N LEU A 4 -45.78 -43.52 37.97
CA LEU A 4 -45.29 -42.86 36.78
C LEU A 4 -43.89 -42.28 37.12
N ILE A 5 -42.88 -42.76 36.42
CA ILE A 5 -41.52 -42.21 36.46
C ILE A 5 -41.41 -41.18 35.33
N LEU A 6 -41.32 -39.91 35.68
CA LEU A 6 -40.95 -38.82 34.75
C LEU A 6 -39.44 -38.84 34.59
N ALA A 7 -38.97 -39.10 33.36
CA ALA A 7 -37.59 -38.92 32.97
C ALA A 7 -37.42 -37.50 32.39
N THR A 8 -36.70 -36.64 33.09
CA THR A 8 -36.28 -35.33 32.66
C THR A 8 -34.99 -35.46 31.80
N ILE A 9 -35.11 -35.25 30.50
CA ILE A 9 -33.95 -35.18 29.60
C ILE A 9 -33.40 -33.78 29.66
N ALA A 10 -32.24 -33.63 30.31
CA ALA A 10 -31.47 -32.39 30.29
C ALA A 10 -30.68 -32.30 28.98
N CYS A 11 -31.14 -31.44 28.06
CA CYS A 11 -30.45 -31.14 26.83
C CYS A 11 -29.32 -30.15 27.09
N SER A 12 -28.10 -30.64 27.34
CA SER A 12 -26.90 -29.81 27.51
C SER A 12 -26.45 -29.34 26.11
N GLY A 13 -26.89 -28.13 25.71
CA GLY A 13 -26.40 -27.49 24.50
C GLY A 13 -24.94 -27.07 24.67
N LEU A 14 -24.03 -27.78 24.01
CA LEU A 14 -22.65 -27.31 23.81
C LEU A 14 -22.68 -26.13 22.86
N LEU A 15 -22.53 -24.90 23.41
CA LEU A 15 -22.18 -23.76 22.57
C LEU A 15 -20.72 -23.92 22.12
N SER A 16 -20.54 -24.41 20.90
CA SER A 16 -19.23 -24.36 20.25
C SER A 16 -18.96 -22.91 19.84
N THR A 17 -18.20 -22.18 20.65
CA THR A 17 -17.62 -20.89 20.26
C THR A 17 -16.53 -21.18 19.23
N THR A 18 -16.85 -21.05 17.96
CA THR A 18 -15.85 -20.98 16.90
C THR A 18 -15.11 -19.67 17.07
N THR A 19 -13.96 -19.69 17.75
CA THR A 19 -12.98 -18.62 17.66
C THR A 19 -12.44 -18.63 16.23
N THR A 20 -12.95 -17.73 15.38
CA THR A 20 -12.27 -17.38 14.15
C THR A 20 -10.98 -16.67 14.59
N THR A 21 -9.87 -17.41 14.60
CA THR A 21 -8.54 -16.78 14.60
C THR A 21 -8.47 -16.01 13.28
N ALA A 22 -8.53 -14.68 13.36
CA ALA A 22 -8.06 -13.85 12.27
C ALA A 22 -6.61 -14.28 12.04
N LEU A 23 -6.36 -14.98 10.93
CA LEU A 23 -5.01 -15.18 10.44
C LEU A 23 -4.55 -13.79 10.05
N ALA A 24 -3.82 -13.11 10.94
CA ALA A 24 -3.02 -11.97 10.52
C ALA A 24 -2.18 -12.50 9.37
N ASP A 25 -2.29 -11.87 8.22
CA ASP A 25 -1.45 -12.22 7.08
C ASP A 25 0.01 -12.01 7.50
N GLN A 26 0.67 -13.12 7.84
CA GLN A 26 2.06 -13.12 8.28
C GLN A 26 3.01 -13.08 7.07
N THR A 27 2.47 -12.88 5.89
CA THR A 27 3.27 -12.89 4.68
C THR A 27 3.85 -11.50 4.46
N PHE A 28 5.17 -11.41 4.57
CA PHE A 28 5.92 -10.25 4.14
C PHE A 28 5.81 -10.12 2.62
N HIS A 29 5.15 -9.06 2.17
CA HIS A 29 4.99 -8.77 0.76
C HIS A 29 6.01 -7.73 0.33
N SER A 30 6.72 -7.99 -0.74
CA SER A 30 7.60 -7.01 -1.39
C SER A 30 7.33 -7.03 -2.88
N VAL A 31 7.08 -5.86 -3.44
CA VAL A 31 6.94 -5.68 -4.87
C VAL A 31 7.92 -4.62 -5.35
N ARG A 32 8.64 -4.92 -6.45
CA ARG A 32 9.49 -3.96 -7.14
C ARG A 32 8.83 -3.52 -8.43
N LEU A 33 8.68 -2.22 -8.60
CA LEU A 33 8.06 -1.58 -9.75
C LEU A 33 9.08 -0.77 -10.51
N SER A 34 9.20 -1.00 -11.81
CA SER A 34 10.02 -0.15 -12.67
C SER A 34 9.41 1.23 -12.81
N VAL A 35 10.27 2.24 -12.74
CA VAL A 35 9.94 3.64 -12.98
C VAL A 35 10.23 3.96 -14.45
N ALA A 36 9.27 4.59 -15.12
CA ALA A 36 9.41 5.07 -16.49
C ALA A 36 9.45 6.61 -16.53
N ALA A 37 10.17 7.16 -17.52
CA ALA A 37 10.18 8.59 -17.78
C ALA A 37 8.84 9.06 -18.36
N VAL A 38 8.42 10.26 -17.98
CA VAL A 38 7.27 10.96 -18.57
C VAL A 38 7.82 12.04 -19.49
N GLY A 39 7.44 11.99 -20.76
CA GLY A 39 8.00 12.88 -21.79
C GLY A 39 9.50 12.68 -22.01
N ASP A 40 10.21 13.77 -22.27
CA ASP A 40 11.65 13.76 -22.60
C ASP A 40 12.58 13.81 -21.36
N ASN A 41 12.10 13.45 -20.18
CA ASN A 41 12.93 13.44 -18.97
C ASN A 41 13.98 12.33 -19.06
N PRO A 42 15.27 12.62 -18.76
CA PRO A 42 16.31 11.61 -18.79
C PRO A 42 16.12 10.60 -17.66
N LEU A 43 16.21 9.32 -17.96
CA LEU A 43 16.22 8.25 -16.99
C LEU A 43 16.88 7.01 -17.60
N ARG A 44 17.90 6.48 -16.96
CA ARG A 44 18.50 5.21 -17.36
C ARG A 44 17.71 4.03 -16.81
N ASN A 45 17.45 4.06 -15.53
CA ASN A 45 16.54 3.15 -14.81
C ASN A 45 16.10 3.76 -13.49
N GLY A 46 15.04 3.21 -12.93
CA GLY A 46 14.56 3.52 -11.60
C GLY A 46 13.60 2.46 -11.13
N ASP A 47 13.42 2.39 -9.85
CA ASP A 47 12.43 1.51 -9.23
C ASP A 47 11.84 2.08 -7.95
N VAL A 48 10.64 1.61 -7.63
CA VAL A 48 10.01 1.72 -6.33
C VAL A 48 9.89 0.31 -5.78
N ILE A 49 10.33 0.10 -4.55
CA ILE A 49 10.14 -1.13 -3.81
C ILE A 49 9.16 -0.82 -2.69
N ASP A 50 7.98 -1.42 -2.76
CA ASP A 50 6.96 -1.34 -1.73
C ASP A 50 7.00 -2.63 -0.90
N ILE A 51 7.20 -2.48 0.40
CA ILE A 51 7.44 -3.56 1.35
C ILE A 51 6.40 -3.44 2.45
N HIS A 52 5.47 -4.38 2.51
CA HIS A 52 4.55 -4.52 3.63
C HIS A 52 5.22 -5.35 4.71
N ALA A 53 5.64 -4.68 5.78
CA ALA A 53 6.30 -5.32 6.90
C ALA A 53 5.27 -5.95 7.86
N ASN A 54 5.57 -7.15 8.35
CA ASN A 54 4.81 -7.73 9.47
C ASN A 54 5.05 -6.92 10.72
N GLY A 55 3.98 -6.40 11.33
CA GLY A 55 4.03 -5.84 12.67
C GLY A 55 3.40 -4.45 12.81
N PRO A 56 3.16 -4.02 14.07
CA PRO A 56 2.39 -2.82 14.36
C PRO A 56 3.17 -1.50 14.21
N VAL A 57 4.48 -1.54 13.89
CA VAL A 57 5.34 -0.36 13.90
C VAL A 57 5.33 0.38 12.55
N ASN A 58 5.36 -0.36 11.44
CA ASN A 58 5.29 0.21 10.09
C ASN A 58 4.23 -0.56 9.29
N TYR A 59 3.37 0.18 8.59
CA TYR A 59 2.42 -0.41 7.67
C TYR A 59 3.09 -0.80 6.36
N ALA A 60 3.89 0.13 5.81
CA ALA A 60 4.74 -0.14 4.67
C ALA A 60 6.09 0.56 4.81
N ILE A 61 7.08 0.06 4.07
CA ILE A 61 8.36 0.71 3.84
C ILE A 61 8.50 0.82 2.33
N GLU A 62 8.64 2.03 1.85
CA GLU A 62 8.84 2.30 0.43
C GLU A 62 10.26 2.77 0.19
N GLU A 63 10.93 2.17 -0.77
CA GLU A 63 12.26 2.55 -1.22
C GLU A 63 12.19 3.07 -2.66
N TYR A 64 12.88 4.17 -2.92
CA TYR A 64 12.86 4.86 -4.20
C TYR A 64 14.26 4.96 -4.75
N HIS A 65 14.44 4.55 -6.00
CA HIS A 65 15.73 4.62 -6.69
C HIS A 65 15.56 5.26 -8.06
N LEU A 66 16.42 6.24 -8.36
CA LEU A 66 16.55 6.84 -9.68
C LEU A 66 18.02 6.77 -10.11
N ASN A 67 18.27 6.42 -11.38
CA ASN A 67 19.60 6.38 -11.97
C ASN A 67 19.58 7.05 -13.35
N GLY A 68 20.47 8.01 -13.57
CA GLY A 68 20.54 8.78 -14.80
C GLY A 68 19.34 9.70 -15.01
N ALA A 69 18.66 10.09 -13.94
CA ALA A 69 17.65 11.13 -13.93
C ALA A 69 18.29 12.52 -14.12
N LYS A 70 17.49 13.58 -14.16
CA LYS A 70 18.04 14.96 -14.23
C LYS A 70 18.92 15.23 -13.01
N PRO A 71 20.19 15.63 -13.20
CA PRO A 71 21.13 15.91 -12.11
C PRO A 71 20.68 17.04 -11.18
N ASN A 72 21.11 16.99 -9.92
CA ASN A 72 20.91 18.03 -8.90
C ASN A 72 19.44 18.47 -8.79
N THR A 73 18.51 17.52 -8.86
CA THR A 73 17.08 17.78 -8.86
C THR A 73 16.42 17.06 -7.71
N THR A 74 15.48 17.73 -7.03
CA THR A 74 14.66 17.12 -6.00
C THR A 74 13.26 16.87 -6.56
N TYR A 75 12.82 15.62 -6.45
CA TYR A 75 11.49 15.19 -6.84
C TYR A 75 10.65 14.98 -5.59
N VAL A 76 9.40 15.45 -5.63
CA VAL A 76 8.38 15.09 -4.64
C VAL A 76 7.66 13.84 -5.15
N VAL A 77 7.46 12.85 -4.29
CA VAL A 77 6.71 11.67 -4.66
C VAL A 77 5.26 11.84 -4.24
N GLU A 78 4.35 11.50 -5.13
CA GLU A 78 2.92 11.44 -4.88
C GLU A 78 2.36 10.10 -5.34
N TYR A 79 1.22 9.71 -4.78
CA TYR A 79 0.41 8.62 -5.32
C TYR A 79 -0.62 9.17 -6.29
N LEU A 80 -0.90 8.41 -7.36
CA LEU A 80 -2.20 8.45 -8.01
C LEU A 80 -2.99 7.25 -7.52
N VAL A 81 -4.13 7.51 -6.88
CA VAL A 81 -4.92 6.51 -6.17
C VAL A 81 -6.23 6.25 -6.90
N THR A 82 -6.57 4.97 -7.06
CA THR A 82 -7.84 4.49 -7.60
C THR A 82 -8.47 3.47 -6.66
N GLY A 83 -9.72 3.09 -6.91
CA GLY A 83 -10.43 2.12 -6.08
C GLY A 83 -11.29 2.77 -4.99
N ALA A 84 -12.10 1.98 -4.28
CA ALA A 84 -12.90 2.49 -3.18
C ALA A 84 -12.00 2.86 -1.97
N PRO A 85 -12.23 3.99 -1.26
CA PRO A 85 -13.41 4.86 -1.34
C PRO A 85 -13.33 6.00 -2.38
N PHE A 86 -12.33 6.00 -3.27
CA PHE A 86 -12.09 7.09 -4.22
C PHE A 86 -13.07 7.10 -5.42
N GLY A 87 -14.03 6.18 -5.44
CA GLY A 87 -15.14 6.18 -6.41
C GLY A 87 -14.79 5.62 -7.79
N THR A 88 -13.60 5.05 -7.96
CA THR A 88 -13.10 4.50 -9.22
C THR A 88 -12.86 3.00 -9.12
N ALA A 89 -12.73 2.31 -10.25
CA ALA A 89 -12.23 0.94 -10.27
C ALA A 89 -10.70 0.94 -10.03
N VAL A 90 -10.17 -0.17 -9.53
CA VAL A 90 -8.72 -0.31 -9.28
C VAL A 90 -7.96 -0.17 -10.61
N CYS A 91 -7.00 0.74 -10.65
CA CYS A 91 -6.16 1.05 -11.81
C CYS A 91 -6.91 1.56 -13.05
N ASP A 92 -8.04 2.24 -12.87
CA ASP A 92 -8.70 2.93 -13.97
C ASP A 92 -8.07 4.33 -14.25
N SER A 93 -8.64 5.05 -15.23
CA SER A 93 -8.15 6.37 -15.63
C SER A 93 -8.57 7.51 -14.71
N GLY A 94 -9.39 7.25 -13.70
CA GLY A 94 -9.94 8.25 -12.78
C GLY A 94 -9.08 8.48 -11.53
N ALA A 95 -7.76 8.26 -11.61
CA ALA A 95 -6.88 8.36 -10.46
C ALA A 95 -6.81 9.77 -9.86
N LEU A 96 -6.85 9.84 -8.54
CA LEU A 96 -6.73 11.08 -7.78
C LEU A 96 -5.33 11.21 -7.18
N PRO A 97 -4.71 12.41 -7.24
CA PRO A 97 -3.43 12.66 -6.59
C PRO A 97 -3.59 12.63 -5.08
N PHE A 98 -2.64 12.00 -4.41
CA PHE A 98 -2.60 11.89 -2.95
C PHE A 98 -1.15 12.07 -2.47
N PRO A 99 -0.89 12.92 -1.45
CA PRO A 99 0.46 13.13 -0.95
C PRO A 99 1.08 11.85 -0.40
N ASN A 100 2.29 11.52 -0.87
CA ASN A 100 3.09 10.43 -0.33
C ASN A 100 3.99 10.93 0.83
N GLY A 101 4.53 12.13 0.69
CA GLY A 101 5.42 12.74 1.67
C GLY A 101 6.91 12.42 1.47
N ALA A 102 7.26 11.57 0.52
CA ALA A 102 8.65 11.30 0.19
C ALA A 102 9.23 12.33 -0.77
N THR A 103 10.56 12.49 -0.70
CA THR A 103 11.34 13.23 -1.68
C THR A 103 12.55 12.42 -2.10
N VAL A 104 12.94 12.53 -3.38
CA VAL A 104 14.16 11.92 -3.91
C VAL A 104 15.02 13.00 -4.51
N SER A 105 16.23 13.20 -3.97
CA SER A 105 17.20 14.15 -4.51
C SER A 105 18.29 13.40 -5.28
N THR A 106 18.60 13.87 -6.48
CA THR A 106 19.63 13.30 -7.33
C THR A 106 20.96 14.04 -7.18
N ASP A 107 22.04 13.30 -7.30
CA ASP A 107 23.41 13.81 -7.35
C ASP A 107 23.75 14.43 -8.72
N THR A 108 25.02 14.80 -8.92
CA THR A 108 25.55 15.35 -10.17
C THR A 108 25.50 14.36 -11.34
N ASN A 109 25.33 13.07 -11.09
CA ASN A 109 25.20 12.01 -12.10
C ASN A 109 23.73 11.61 -12.35
N GLY A 110 22.79 12.24 -11.66
CA GLY A 110 21.37 11.92 -11.74
C GLY A 110 20.98 10.68 -10.93
N ASN A 111 21.78 10.26 -9.95
CA ASN A 111 21.46 9.15 -9.08
C ASN A 111 20.83 9.65 -7.78
N GLY A 112 19.73 9.07 -7.38
CA GLY A 112 19.04 9.42 -6.14
C GLY A 112 18.38 8.19 -5.52
N ASN A 113 18.35 8.18 -4.19
CA ASN A 113 17.61 7.19 -3.42
C ASN A 113 16.97 7.84 -2.19
N SER A 114 15.86 7.29 -1.74
CA SER A 114 15.27 7.63 -0.46
C SER A 114 14.38 6.51 0.05
N GLN A 115 13.93 6.62 1.28
CA GLN A 115 13.03 5.66 1.92
C GLN A 115 11.95 6.43 2.68
N LEU A 116 10.74 5.91 2.62
CA LEU A 116 9.59 6.34 3.42
C LEU A 116 9.11 5.18 4.29
N LYS A 117 8.77 5.48 5.54
CA LYS A 117 8.06 4.54 6.43
C LYS A 117 6.66 5.04 6.67
N ILE A 118 5.68 4.22 6.35
CA ILE A 118 4.26 4.52 6.52
C ILE A 118 3.80 3.88 7.83
N PRO A 119 3.46 4.70 8.85
CA PRO A 119 2.96 4.15 10.10
C PRO A 119 1.52 3.63 9.96
N PRO A 120 1.08 2.66 10.78
CA PRO A 120 -0.29 2.15 10.75
C PRO A 120 -1.35 3.24 10.93
N SER A 121 -1.04 4.28 11.71
CA SER A 121 -1.94 5.41 11.93
C SER A 121 -2.32 6.18 10.65
N PHE A 122 -1.48 6.16 9.63
CA PHE A 122 -1.78 6.77 8.34
C PHE A 122 -2.94 6.05 7.64
N VAL A 123 -2.86 4.73 7.50
CA VAL A 123 -3.90 3.91 6.88
C VAL A 123 -5.20 3.93 7.71
N THR A 124 -5.08 3.77 9.03
CA THR A 124 -6.23 3.81 9.95
C THR A 124 -6.91 5.18 9.96
N GLY A 125 -6.13 6.26 9.98
CA GLY A 125 -6.64 7.64 9.97
C GLY A 125 -7.42 8.00 8.71
N LEU A 126 -7.11 7.35 7.60
CA LEU A 126 -7.83 7.51 6.32
C LEU A 126 -8.99 6.52 6.15
N GLY A 127 -9.21 5.60 7.08
CA GLY A 127 -10.24 4.57 6.99
C GLY A 127 -9.99 3.56 5.87
N LEU A 128 -8.75 3.34 5.49
CA LEU A 128 -8.38 2.49 4.35
C LEU A 128 -8.06 1.04 4.73
N HIS A 129 -8.16 0.69 6.00
CA HIS A 129 -7.95 -0.68 6.46
C HIS A 129 -8.95 -1.65 5.79
N ASN A 130 -8.50 -2.82 5.39
CA ASN A 130 -9.27 -3.83 4.64
C ASN A 130 -9.80 -3.33 3.28
N THR A 131 -9.06 -2.45 2.62
CA THR A 131 -9.41 -1.99 1.26
C THR A 131 -8.38 -2.45 0.24
N VAL A 132 -8.78 -2.46 -1.04
CA VAL A 132 -7.87 -2.69 -2.16
C VAL A 132 -7.84 -1.43 -3.00
N LEU A 133 -6.65 -0.86 -3.17
CA LEU A 133 -6.42 0.34 -3.95
C LEU A 133 -5.55 0.04 -5.18
N GLY A 134 -5.72 0.84 -6.23
CA GLY A 134 -4.73 0.96 -7.29
C GLY A 134 -3.79 2.11 -6.97
N LEU A 135 -2.49 1.86 -6.95
CA LEU A 135 -1.47 2.86 -6.67
C LEU A 135 -0.51 3.00 -7.85
N THR A 136 -0.21 4.26 -8.19
CA THR A 136 0.87 4.65 -9.10
C THR A 136 1.73 5.66 -8.34
N TRP A 137 3.03 5.43 -8.26
CA TRP A 137 3.98 6.41 -7.69
C TRP A 137 4.42 7.37 -8.79
N VAL A 138 4.26 8.65 -8.55
CA VAL A 138 4.62 9.73 -9.48
C VAL A 138 5.66 10.62 -8.85
N PHE A 139 6.75 10.85 -9.56
CA PHE A 139 7.84 11.74 -9.16
C PHE A 139 7.66 13.09 -9.85
N LEU A 140 7.40 14.13 -9.06
CA LEU A 140 7.13 15.47 -9.56
C LEU A 140 8.38 16.34 -9.49
N ASN A 141 8.70 17.00 -10.59
CA ASN A 141 9.68 18.09 -10.64
C ASN A 141 8.94 19.43 -10.71
N GLY A 142 8.96 20.19 -9.61
CA GLY A 142 8.24 21.46 -9.54
C GLY A 142 6.72 21.34 -9.81
N GLY A 143 6.11 20.24 -9.35
CA GLY A 143 4.68 19.94 -9.54
C GLY A 143 4.32 19.30 -10.89
N THR A 144 5.29 19.07 -11.78
CA THR A 144 5.08 18.42 -13.07
C THR A 144 5.57 16.98 -13.03
N PRO A 145 4.78 15.97 -13.48
CA PRO A 145 5.23 14.59 -13.57
C PRO A 145 6.49 14.43 -14.42
N ALA A 146 7.54 13.86 -13.83
CA ALA A 146 8.79 13.56 -14.52
C ALA A 146 8.99 12.06 -14.72
N TYR A 147 8.59 11.27 -13.74
CA TYR A 147 8.68 9.80 -13.76
C TYR A 147 7.47 9.20 -13.07
N GLN A 148 7.13 7.97 -13.44
CA GLN A 148 6.04 7.24 -12.79
C GLN A 148 6.24 5.72 -12.91
N THR A 149 5.58 4.97 -12.02
CA THR A 149 5.41 3.51 -12.15
C THR A 149 4.18 3.19 -13.00
N SER A 150 4.01 1.93 -13.36
CA SER A 150 2.68 1.41 -13.70
C SER A 150 1.79 1.38 -12.46
N CYS A 151 0.47 1.39 -12.65
CA CYS A 151 -0.46 1.14 -11.55
C CYS A 151 -0.42 -0.33 -11.14
N ILE A 152 -0.47 -0.57 -9.83
CA ILE A 152 -0.66 -1.90 -9.26
C ILE A 152 -1.80 -1.90 -8.25
N SER A 153 -2.35 -3.09 -8.00
CA SER A 153 -3.32 -3.32 -6.93
C SER A 153 -2.58 -3.59 -5.63
N VAL A 154 -2.93 -2.86 -4.58
CA VAL A 154 -2.36 -2.99 -3.23
C VAL A 154 -3.49 -3.26 -2.25
N GLY A 155 -3.42 -4.37 -1.50
CA GLY A 155 -4.31 -4.67 -0.38
C GLY A 155 -3.81 -3.98 0.88
N LEU A 156 -4.70 -3.31 1.58
CA LEU A 156 -4.43 -2.60 2.85
C LEU A 156 -5.14 -3.35 3.99
N ASP A 157 -4.51 -4.40 4.52
CA ASP A 157 -5.07 -5.30 5.55
C ASP A 157 -5.06 -4.69 6.96
#